data_37a89e51dbcbdfde24961efeba778cd2
#
_entry.id   37a89e51dbcbdfde24961efeba778cd2
#
_cell.length_a   1.000
_cell.length_b   1.000
_cell.length_c   1.000
_cell.angle_alpha   90.00
_cell.angle_beta   90.00
_cell.angle_gamma   90.00
#
_symmetry.space_group_name_H-M   'P 1'
#
loop_
_entity.id
_entity.type
_entity.pdbx_description
1 polymer ?
#
loop_
_entity_poly.entity_id
_entity_poly.type
_entity_poly.pdbx_seq_one_letter_code
_entity_poly.pdbx_strand_id
1 'polypeptide(L)'
;MQSEQDFSVFLRRVRLESGVPGDVLVEGLINVSLLSRIENGERPLYKTMRNRLLGRLGVTPDMYENLLNNEDYITWKWHHHILYAIEQKDFQKAVQLIQDYEKQEPLDDKTKQQFCVVMCAEVLRLQGADNAKLASLYERAVYLTVPQVEQIYNDDVPEKLLSVLEVNTILEYEYYKKSKEKNFVKKCKYWIAYVEESFFDRLSKVKIYPKIVWYYLREMLSVDSELDLLELEDALQYCEQAIELLRDTKRAYYLVELLAYKQKILTDIIEKSLKDNKLQKLETYKKLLQESIEMEQLLKNLYATYHVSEYMQDCTYLYGQRWVFAIGDVLRIRRNMLGLTQEQVCDGICSVKSLRRAEKKQVNMQQEPLEQILRRLGVSKEIQKTALVTNDKSVLYLKNELSIYRNNRETDKARVLLRQLRDKICLEIPENMQFVMECEASLDWMEGMITKEEFAAKEEEALRYTLKADSFYDAEEVYLTETEMSCICKKMQLVDTIEKRESIAFLLHFFEKFEKENLLSEYIAMYEFVMANVTNELSSMGEYQLAIALDKKVLGEVLRCRRLHIVNVLLYDIWWSDREQKIIAEQKIEIKKMTENLKQCIMLSHFFKETYYEKVYLDELHQSTTLS
;
A
#
# COMPACT_ATOMS: atom_id res chain seq x y z
N MET A 1 5.45 -31.96 -13.72
CA MET A 1 6.08 -30.64 -13.84
C MET A 1 5.56 -29.81 -12.69
N GLN A 2 6.41 -29.29 -11.80
CA GLN A 2 5.99 -28.28 -10.84
C GLN A 2 5.44 -27.10 -11.65
N SER A 3 4.26 -26.58 -11.29
CA SER A 3 3.73 -25.41 -11.97
C SER A 3 4.73 -24.27 -11.76
N GLU A 4 5.00 -23.46 -12.77
CA GLU A 4 5.90 -22.28 -12.68
C GLU A 4 5.43 -21.27 -11.62
N GLN A 5 4.33 -21.55 -10.96
CA GLN A 5 3.50 -20.72 -10.11
C GLN A 5 3.60 -21.08 -8.61
N ASP A 6 4.45 -22.05 -8.25
CA ASP A 6 4.65 -22.43 -6.85
C ASP A 6 5.57 -21.42 -6.14
N PHE A 7 5.28 -21.12 -4.86
CA PHE A 7 6.12 -20.31 -3.99
C PHE A 7 7.59 -20.75 -4.01
N SER A 8 7.83 -22.05 -4.00
CA SER A 8 9.17 -22.66 -4.03
C SER A 8 9.95 -22.25 -5.28
N VAL A 9 9.31 -22.30 -6.44
CA VAL A 9 9.90 -21.90 -7.73
C VAL A 9 10.15 -20.39 -7.73
N PHE A 10 9.20 -19.60 -7.27
CA PHE A 10 9.32 -18.15 -7.17
C PHE A 10 10.46 -17.73 -6.23
N LEU A 11 10.50 -18.26 -5.00
CA LEU A 11 11.55 -17.97 -4.03
C LEU A 11 12.94 -18.28 -4.60
N ARG A 12 13.10 -19.48 -5.17
CA ARG A 12 14.36 -19.93 -5.78
C ARG A 12 14.78 -19.01 -6.93
N ARG A 13 13.84 -18.67 -7.81
CA ARG A 13 14.09 -17.77 -8.95
C ARG A 13 14.54 -16.38 -8.49
N VAL A 14 13.78 -15.74 -7.60
CA VAL A 14 14.12 -14.42 -7.09
C VAL A 14 15.48 -14.42 -6.40
N ARG A 15 15.78 -15.45 -5.60
CA ARG A 15 17.08 -15.58 -4.96
C ARG A 15 18.23 -15.70 -5.96
N LEU A 16 18.07 -16.55 -6.98
CA LEU A 16 19.09 -16.76 -8.00
C LEU A 16 19.29 -15.52 -8.89
N GLU A 17 18.21 -14.87 -9.29
CA GLU A 17 18.27 -13.62 -10.05
C GLU A 17 18.94 -12.47 -9.27
N SER A 18 18.77 -12.46 -7.95
CA SER A 18 19.45 -11.51 -7.06
C SER A 18 20.89 -11.91 -6.71
N GLY A 19 21.38 -13.06 -7.18
CA GLY A 19 22.73 -13.57 -6.88
C GLY A 19 22.95 -13.92 -5.40
N VAL A 20 21.89 -14.14 -4.62
CA VAL A 20 21.96 -14.33 -3.16
C VAL A 20 22.25 -15.78 -2.81
N PRO A 21 23.34 -16.08 -2.04
CA PRO A 21 23.60 -17.41 -1.51
C PRO A 21 22.51 -17.87 -0.53
N GLY A 22 22.22 -19.19 -0.50
CA GLY A 22 21.15 -19.71 0.33
C GLY A 22 21.40 -19.54 1.84
N ASP A 23 22.63 -19.67 2.29
CA ASP A 23 23.04 -19.49 3.67
C ASP A 23 22.87 -18.05 4.15
N VAL A 24 23.20 -17.08 3.30
CA VAL A 24 23.00 -15.65 3.56
C VAL A 24 21.50 -15.32 3.69
N LEU A 25 20.66 -15.85 2.78
CA LEU A 25 19.21 -15.61 2.82
C LEU A 25 18.59 -16.09 4.14
N VAL A 26 18.99 -17.26 4.63
CA VAL A 26 18.33 -17.91 5.79
C VAL A 26 19.03 -17.68 7.11
N GLU A 27 20.11 -16.92 7.16
CA GLU A 27 20.89 -16.68 8.37
C GLU A 27 19.99 -16.24 9.55
N GLY A 28 20.12 -16.92 10.69
CA GLY A 28 19.32 -16.64 11.88
C GLY A 28 17.86 -17.13 11.86
N LEU A 29 17.32 -17.51 10.70
CA LEU A 29 15.94 -17.95 10.53
C LEU A 29 15.81 -19.49 10.53
N ILE A 30 16.31 -20.12 9.48
CA ILE A 30 16.25 -21.58 9.26
C ILE A 30 17.61 -22.09 8.75
N ASN A 31 17.79 -23.39 8.65
CA ASN A 31 19.03 -23.95 8.08
C ASN A 31 18.94 -24.09 6.54
N VAL A 32 20.09 -24.14 5.88
CA VAL A 32 20.21 -24.24 4.41
C VAL A 32 19.59 -25.51 3.84
N SER A 33 19.68 -26.63 4.58
CA SER A 33 19.05 -27.89 4.14
C SER A 33 17.53 -27.78 4.09
N LEU A 34 16.93 -27.02 5.02
CA LEU A 34 15.49 -26.76 5.00
C LEU A 34 15.12 -25.84 3.83
N LEU A 35 15.94 -24.79 3.54
CA LEU A 35 15.73 -23.95 2.36
C LEU A 35 15.72 -24.78 1.07
N SER A 36 16.70 -25.67 0.90
CA SER A 36 16.78 -26.55 -0.28
C SER A 36 15.51 -27.39 -0.45
N ARG A 37 14.99 -27.95 0.63
CA ARG A 37 13.73 -28.72 0.60
C ARG A 37 12.51 -27.86 0.28
N ILE A 38 12.49 -26.62 0.76
CA ILE A 38 11.44 -25.64 0.44
C ILE A 38 11.51 -25.27 -1.05
N GLU A 39 12.70 -24.93 -1.56
CA GLU A 39 12.90 -24.56 -2.98
C GLU A 39 12.62 -25.70 -3.95
N ASN A 40 12.69 -26.96 -3.48
CA ASN A 40 12.29 -28.13 -4.24
C ASN A 40 10.80 -28.50 -4.10
N GLY A 41 10.02 -27.74 -3.31
CA GLY A 41 8.59 -28.01 -3.07
C GLY A 41 8.32 -29.21 -2.15
N GLU A 42 9.34 -29.73 -1.46
CA GLU A 42 9.22 -30.88 -0.59
C GLU A 42 8.63 -30.56 0.79
N ARG A 43 8.68 -29.28 1.19
CA ARG A 43 8.19 -28.82 2.48
C ARG A 43 7.56 -27.44 2.39
N PRO A 44 6.31 -27.28 2.88
CA PRO A 44 5.67 -25.97 2.99
C PRO A 44 6.35 -25.15 4.09
N LEU A 45 6.22 -23.82 3.98
CA LEU A 45 6.71 -22.86 4.96
C LEU A 45 5.55 -22.01 5.47
N TYR A 46 5.57 -21.66 6.76
CA TYR A 46 4.57 -20.74 7.33
C TYR A 46 4.64 -19.36 6.69
N LYS A 47 3.50 -18.71 6.58
CA LYS A 47 3.40 -17.42 5.89
C LYS A 47 4.31 -16.33 6.49
N THR A 48 4.41 -16.25 7.80
CA THR A 48 5.30 -15.32 8.50
C THR A 48 6.76 -15.48 8.05
N MET A 49 7.22 -16.71 7.91
CA MET A 49 8.57 -17.00 7.43
C MET A 49 8.72 -16.77 5.91
N ARG A 50 7.70 -17.13 5.10
CA ARG A 50 7.70 -16.79 3.66
C ARG A 50 7.84 -15.29 3.45
N ASN A 51 7.05 -14.51 4.16
CA ASN A 51 7.11 -13.05 4.10
C ASN A 51 8.48 -12.51 4.51
N ARG A 52 9.12 -13.12 5.51
CA ARG A 52 10.45 -12.73 5.96
C ARG A 52 11.52 -12.99 4.90
N LEU A 53 11.53 -14.17 4.30
CA LEU A 53 12.49 -14.52 3.24
C LEU A 53 12.31 -13.62 2.00
N LEU A 54 11.07 -13.38 1.58
CA LEU A 54 10.78 -12.47 0.49
C LEU A 54 11.19 -11.03 0.82
N GLY A 55 10.91 -10.58 2.04
CA GLY A 55 11.30 -9.24 2.50
C GLY A 55 12.81 -9.03 2.46
N ARG A 56 13.63 -10.05 2.79
CA ARG A 56 15.09 -10.00 2.63
C ARG A 56 15.53 -9.90 1.17
N LEU A 57 14.78 -10.49 0.25
CA LEU A 57 15.01 -10.38 -1.20
C LEU A 57 14.37 -9.12 -1.83
N GLY A 58 13.88 -8.20 -0.99
CA GLY A 58 13.28 -6.95 -1.43
C GLY A 58 11.92 -7.10 -2.10
N VAL A 59 11.23 -8.21 -1.90
CA VAL A 59 9.85 -8.40 -2.35
C VAL A 59 8.90 -7.99 -1.24
N THR A 60 8.07 -7.00 -1.50
CA THR A 60 7.07 -6.54 -0.53
C THR A 60 6.01 -7.64 -0.31
N PRO A 61 5.81 -8.12 0.92
CA PRO A 61 4.80 -9.14 1.20
C PRO A 61 3.38 -8.73 0.79
N ASP A 62 3.07 -7.43 0.81
CA ASP A 62 1.78 -6.88 0.38
C ASP A 62 1.47 -7.13 -1.12
N MET A 63 2.48 -7.46 -1.91
CA MET A 63 2.34 -7.72 -3.35
C MET A 63 2.33 -9.22 -3.68
N TYR A 64 2.40 -10.05 -2.66
CA TYR A 64 2.57 -11.47 -2.79
C TYR A 64 1.47 -12.23 -2.02
N GLU A 65 0.83 -13.22 -2.65
CA GLU A 65 -0.23 -14.06 -2.06
C GLU A 65 -1.43 -13.31 -1.43
N ASN A 66 -2.48 -13.17 -2.19
CA ASN A 66 -3.77 -12.65 -1.71
C ASN A 66 -4.70 -13.77 -1.24
N LEU A 67 -4.60 -14.94 -1.86
CA LEU A 67 -5.42 -16.10 -1.52
C LEU A 67 -4.66 -17.00 -0.55
N LEU A 68 -5.07 -16.98 0.71
CA LEU A 68 -4.44 -17.73 1.78
C LEU A 68 -5.19 -19.04 2.06
N ASN A 69 -4.43 -20.09 2.33
CA ASN A 69 -4.99 -21.28 2.98
C ASN A 69 -5.55 -20.91 4.36
N ASN A 70 -6.28 -21.83 4.98
CA ASN A 70 -6.97 -21.55 6.23
C ASN A 70 -6.02 -21.19 7.39
N GLU A 71 -4.88 -21.85 7.52
CA GLU A 71 -3.91 -21.61 8.60
C GLU A 71 -3.26 -20.23 8.47
N ASP A 72 -2.81 -19.90 7.26
CA ASP A 72 -2.22 -18.59 6.95
C ASP A 72 -3.24 -17.46 7.11
N TYR A 73 -4.51 -17.70 6.75
CA TYR A 73 -5.58 -16.72 6.94
C TYR A 73 -5.90 -16.47 8.43
N ILE A 74 -5.90 -17.53 9.25
CA ILE A 74 -6.04 -17.40 10.71
C ILE A 74 -4.87 -16.60 11.29
N THR A 75 -3.64 -16.87 10.86
CA THR A 75 -2.44 -16.11 11.26
C THR A 75 -2.59 -14.63 10.90
N TRP A 76 -3.01 -14.33 9.67
CA TRP A 76 -3.27 -12.96 9.23
C TRP A 76 -4.37 -12.28 10.08
N LYS A 77 -5.44 -12.99 10.42
CA LYS A 77 -6.49 -12.45 11.31
C LYS A 77 -5.96 -12.09 12.70
N TRP A 78 -5.10 -12.92 13.29
CA TRP A 78 -4.45 -12.60 14.55
C TRP A 78 -3.63 -11.30 14.46
N HIS A 79 -2.81 -11.18 13.42
CA HIS A 79 -2.03 -9.96 13.18
C HIS A 79 -2.95 -8.75 13.04
N HIS A 80 -3.97 -8.84 12.17
CA HIS A 80 -4.92 -7.75 11.97
C HIS A 80 -5.60 -7.31 13.28
N HIS A 81 -6.13 -8.25 14.07
CA HIS A 81 -6.81 -7.90 15.33
C HIS A 81 -5.86 -7.25 16.34
N ILE A 82 -4.61 -7.71 16.44
CA ILE A 82 -3.60 -7.12 17.32
C ILE A 82 -3.26 -5.70 16.86
N LEU A 83 -2.96 -5.51 15.58
CA LEU A 83 -2.63 -4.21 15.01
C LEU A 83 -3.78 -3.23 15.17
N TYR A 84 -5.00 -3.65 14.85
CA TYR A 84 -6.20 -2.83 15.01
C TYR A 84 -6.43 -2.40 16.48
N ALA A 85 -6.26 -3.30 17.44
CA ALA A 85 -6.39 -2.96 18.85
C ALA A 85 -5.34 -1.92 19.30
N ILE A 86 -4.11 -1.99 18.79
CA ILE A 86 -3.05 -1.00 19.05
C ILE A 86 -3.42 0.36 18.44
N GLU A 87 -3.86 0.40 17.18
CA GLU A 87 -4.30 1.61 16.49
C GLU A 87 -5.46 2.31 17.19
N GLN A 88 -6.41 1.51 17.72
CA GLN A 88 -7.52 2.03 18.52
C GLN A 88 -7.13 2.38 19.96
N LYS A 89 -5.87 2.19 20.35
CA LYS A 89 -5.35 2.38 21.72
C LYS A 89 -6.07 1.54 22.79
N ASP A 90 -6.68 0.43 22.37
CA ASP A 90 -7.24 -0.59 23.28
C ASP A 90 -6.12 -1.53 23.75
N PHE A 91 -5.24 -1.00 24.61
CA PHE A 91 -4.04 -1.70 25.05
C PHE A 91 -4.33 -2.96 25.86
N GLN A 92 -5.43 -2.99 26.61
CA GLN A 92 -5.82 -4.17 27.36
C GLN A 92 -6.18 -5.32 26.40
N LYS A 93 -6.99 -5.05 25.40
CA LYS A 93 -7.34 -6.02 24.35
C LYS A 93 -6.12 -6.44 23.54
N ALA A 94 -5.24 -5.50 23.16
CA ALA A 94 -4.01 -5.80 22.43
C ALA A 94 -3.13 -6.81 23.18
N VAL A 95 -2.88 -6.58 24.49
CA VAL A 95 -2.08 -7.49 25.33
C VAL A 95 -2.74 -8.87 25.42
N GLN A 96 -4.05 -8.94 25.63
CA GLN A 96 -4.77 -10.21 25.67
C GLN A 96 -4.64 -10.97 24.35
N LEU A 97 -4.85 -10.31 23.22
CA LEU A 97 -4.72 -10.92 21.89
C LEU A 97 -3.29 -11.42 21.62
N ILE A 98 -2.26 -10.66 22.01
CA ILE A 98 -0.86 -11.09 21.87
C ILE A 98 -0.60 -12.35 22.68
N GLN A 99 -1.03 -12.41 23.95
CA GLN A 99 -0.86 -13.57 24.82
C GLN A 99 -1.59 -14.81 24.30
N ASP A 100 -2.77 -14.62 23.70
CA ASP A 100 -3.54 -15.74 23.14
C ASP A 100 -2.93 -16.21 21.80
N TYR A 101 -2.37 -15.29 21.00
CA TYR A 101 -1.65 -15.64 19.78
C TYR A 101 -0.33 -16.36 20.07
N GLU A 102 0.40 -16.00 21.10
CA GLU A 102 1.63 -16.71 21.52
C GLU A 102 1.40 -18.20 21.78
N LYS A 103 0.21 -18.57 22.29
CA LYS A 103 -0.18 -19.96 22.60
C LYS A 103 -0.58 -20.77 21.36
N GLN A 104 -0.80 -20.13 20.20
CA GLN A 104 -1.15 -20.85 18.96
C GLN A 104 0.08 -21.57 18.36
N GLU A 105 -0.14 -22.69 17.69
CA GLU A 105 0.90 -23.33 16.89
C GLU A 105 1.21 -22.53 15.61
N PRO A 106 2.44 -22.53 15.10
CA PRO A 106 3.63 -23.17 15.67
C PRO A 106 4.28 -22.34 16.79
N LEU A 107 4.71 -22.98 17.84
CA LEU A 107 5.32 -22.30 18.99
C LEU A 107 6.79 -21.92 18.73
N ASP A 108 7.48 -22.63 17.84
CA ASP A 108 8.89 -22.45 17.52
C ASP A 108 9.15 -21.49 16.35
N ASP A 109 8.12 -20.86 15.78
CA ASP A 109 8.28 -19.86 14.73
C ASP A 109 8.89 -18.57 15.28
N LYS A 110 10.16 -18.33 14.99
CA LYS A 110 10.91 -17.15 15.41
C LYS A 110 10.30 -15.85 14.91
N THR A 111 9.71 -15.85 13.70
CA THR A 111 9.11 -14.65 13.12
C THR A 111 7.81 -14.27 13.83
N LYS A 112 7.01 -15.26 14.24
CA LYS A 112 5.83 -15.08 15.10
C LYS A 112 6.23 -14.58 16.49
N GLN A 113 7.23 -15.21 17.12
CA GLN A 113 7.74 -14.77 18.43
C GLN A 113 8.24 -13.33 18.37
N GLN A 114 8.99 -12.97 17.32
CA GLN A 114 9.47 -11.59 17.12
C GLN A 114 8.30 -10.61 17.00
N PHE A 115 7.27 -10.94 16.21
CA PHE A 115 6.06 -10.12 16.08
C PHE A 115 5.41 -9.86 17.45
N CYS A 116 5.19 -10.91 18.24
CA CYS A 116 4.57 -10.77 19.57
C CYS A 116 5.40 -9.87 20.49
N VAL A 117 6.73 -10.06 20.54
CA VAL A 117 7.62 -9.24 21.38
C VAL A 117 7.62 -7.79 20.94
N VAL A 118 7.67 -7.51 19.62
CA VAL A 118 7.62 -6.13 19.10
C VAL A 118 6.28 -5.48 19.38
N MET A 119 5.17 -6.19 19.22
CA MET A 119 3.84 -5.63 19.54
C MET A 119 3.68 -5.36 21.04
N CYS A 120 4.24 -6.20 21.92
CA CYS A 120 4.30 -5.92 23.35
C CYS A 120 5.14 -4.66 23.66
N ALA A 121 6.29 -4.52 23.01
CA ALA A 121 7.15 -3.32 23.16
C ALA A 121 6.41 -2.06 22.71
N GLU A 122 5.68 -2.15 21.60
CA GLU A 122 4.90 -1.04 21.05
C GLU A 122 3.75 -0.61 21.97
N VAL A 123 2.98 -1.55 22.50
CA VAL A 123 1.95 -1.26 23.53
C VAL A 123 2.55 -0.55 24.75
N LEU A 124 3.68 -1.06 25.27
CA LEU A 124 4.35 -0.46 26.41
C LEU A 124 4.93 0.92 26.10
N ARG A 125 5.47 1.12 24.91
CA ARG A 125 5.94 2.43 24.42
C ARG A 125 4.81 3.47 24.40
N LEU A 126 3.65 3.09 23.86
CA LEU A 126 2.46 3.96 23.79
C LEU A 126 1.89 4.26 25.18
N GLN A 127 2.12 3.39 26.16
CA GLN A 127 1.78 3.59 27.57
C GLN A 127 2.84 4.39 28.35
N GLY A 128 3.97 4.79 27.73
CA GLY A 128 5.02 5.59 28.37
C GLY A 128 6.00 4.78 29.22
N ALA A 129 6.24 3.50 28.89
CA ALA A 129 7.25 2.70 29.58
C ALA A 129 8.65 3.30 29.45
N ASP A 130 9.52 3.02 30.42
CA ASP A 130 10.90 3.49 30.42
C ASP A 130 11.76 2.86 29.31
N ASN A 131 12.80 3.58 28.90
CA ASN A 131 13.68 3.18 27.80
C ASN A 131 14.43 1.87 28.08
N ALA A 132 14.76 1.55 29.33
CA ALA A 132 15.50 0.33 29.66
C ALA A 132 14.64 -0.92 29.41
N LYS A 133 13.35 -0.85 29.76
CA LYS A 133 12.38 -1.91 29.51
C LYS A 133 12.15 -2.10 28.00
N LEU A 134 12.01 -1.01 27.25
CA LEU A 134 11.86 -1.06 25.79
C LEU A 134 13.11 -1.63 25.12
N ALA A 135 14.31 -1.18 25.52
CA ALA A 135 15.56 -1.72 25.03
C ALA A 135 15.67 -3.24 25.22
N SER A 136 15.31 -3.75 26.40
CA SER A 136 15.34 -5.20 26.69
C SER A 136 14.39 -6.01 25.80
N LEU A 137 13.19 -5.48 25.51
CA LEU A 137 12.24 -6.14 24.64
C LEU A 137 12.73 -6.14 23.18
N TYR A 138 13.20 -4.99 22.68
CA TYR A 138 13.74 -4.92 21.32
C TYR A 138 15.02 -5.73 21.17
N GLU A 139 15.89 -5.81 22.19
CA GLU A 139 17.03 -6.71 22.22
C GLU A 139 16.60 -8.16 22.02
N ARG A 140 15.64 -8.64 22.82
CA ARG A 140 15.06 -9.98 22.67
C ARG A 140 14.51 -10.19 21.26
N ALA A 141 13.77 -9.22 20.72
CA ALA A 141 13.19 -9.30 19.38
C ALA A 141 14.25 -9.41 18.28
N VAL A 142 15.34 -8.64 18.38
CA VAL A 142 16.47 -8.67 17.43
C VAL A 142 17.13 -10.04 17.41
N TYR A 143 17.51 -10.56 18.58
CA TYR A 143 18.23 -11.84 18.67
C TYR A 143 17.44 -13.06 18.19
N LEU A 144 16.11 -12.98 18.08
CA LEU A 144 15.28 -14.05 17.51
C LEU A 144 15.61 -14.32 16.03
N THR A 145 15.88 -13.29 15.23
CA THR A 145 16.10 -13.43 13.79
C THR A 145 17.46 -12.94 13.31
N VAL A 146 18.14 -12.12 14.10
CA VAL A 146 19.47 -11.55 13.81
C VAL A 146 20.43 -11.78 15.00
N PRO A 147 20.84 -13.04 15.24
CA PRO A 147 21.62 -13.39 16.44
C PRO A 147 23.03 -12.77 16.49
N GLN A 148 23.54 -12.27 15.37
CA GLN A 148 24.86 -11.65 15.28
C GLN A 148 24.77 -10.14 15.01
N VAL A 149 23.78 -9.46 15.59
CA VAL A 149 23.53 -8.03 15.37
C VAL A 149 24.74 -7.15 15.67
N GLU A 150 25.58 -7.53 16.65
CA GLU A 150 26.79 -6.77 17.04
C GLU A 150 27.83 -6.69 15.91
N GLN A 151 27.80 -7.63 14.95
CA GLN A 151 28.76 -7.67 13.85
C GLN A 151 28.32 -6.81 12.64
N ILE A 152 27.09 -6.35 12.62
CA ILE A 152 26.53 -5.58 11.48
C ILE A 152 27.31 -4.29 11.20
N TYR A 153 27.86 -3.66 12.22
CA TYR A 153 28.57 -2.38 12.12
C TYR A 153 30.07 -2.51 11.92
N ASN A 154 30.59 -3.73 11.73
CA ASN A 154 32.02 -3.95 11.51
C ASN A 154 32.47 -3.57 10.09
N ASP A 155 31.53 -3.55 9.13
CA ASP A 155 31.74 -3.20 7.73
C ASP A 155 31.00 -1.90 7.40
N ASP A 156 31.41 -1.18 6.37
CA ASP A 156 30.79 0.08 5.96
C ASP A 156 29.34 -0.11 5.47
N VAL A 157 29.03 -1.28 4.88
CA VAL A 157 27.68 -1.72 4.51
C VAL A 157 27.53 -3.19 4.90
N PRO A 158 26.39 -3.62 5.50
CA PRO A 158 26.22 -5.00 5.90
C PRO A 158 26.22 -5.95 4.71
N GLU A 159 27.02 -7.00 4.78
CA GLU A 159 26.90 -8.16 3.90
C GLU A 159 25.61 -8.96 4.16
N LYS A 160 24.91 -8.66 5.28
CA LYS A 160 23.72 -9.38 5.74
C LYS A 160 22.47 -8.89 5.05
N LEU A 161 21.65 -9.82 4.61
CA LEU A 161 20.31 -9.53 4.08
C LEU A 161 19.30 -9.40 5.22
N LEU A 162 18.70 -8.23 5.33
CA LEU A 162 17.68 -7.92 6.33
C LEU A 162 16.40 -7.44 5.66
N SER A 163 15.26 -7.84 6.21
CA SER A 163 13.96 -7.31 5.81
C SER A 163 13.68 -5.96 6.47
N VAL A 164 12.71 -5.20 5.96
CA VAL A 164 12.25 -3.94 6.57
C VAL A 164 11.92 -4.10 8.06
N LEU A 165 11.29 -5.22 8.44
CA LEU A 165 10.92 -5.49 9.83
C LEU A 165 12.14 -5.71 10.73
N GLU A 166 13.19 -6.37 10.22
CA GLU A 166 14.45 -6.57 10.95
C GLU A 166 15.19 -5.24 11.10
N VAL A 167 15.29 -4.45 10.03
CA VAL A 167 15.90 -3.10 10.09
C VAL A 167 15.16 -2.23 11.11
N ASN A 168 13.83 -2.23 11.09
CA ASN A 168 13.03 -1.48 12.07
C ASN A 168 13.32 -1.95 13.51
N THR A 169 13.35 -3.27 13.74
CA THR A 169 13.57 -3.82 15.09
C THR A 169 14.94 -3.47 15.62
N ILE A 170 15.99 -3.51 14.76
CA ILE A 170 17.35 -3.11 15.13
C ILE A 170 17.42 -1.60 15.40
N LEU A 171 16.79 -0.79 14.55
CA LEU A 171 16.75 0.67 14.72
C LEU A 171 16.12 1.07 16.07
N GLU A 172 15.01 0.43 16.44
CA GLU A 172 14.36 0.65 17.74
C GLU A 172 15.25 0.19 18.92
N TYR A 173 15.86 -0.99 18.79
CA TYR A 173 16.81 -1.47 19.80
C TYR A 173 17.94 -0.47 20.04
N GLU A 174 18.59 -0.01 18.99
CA GLU A 174 19.68 0.95 19.07
C GLU A 174 19.22 2.30 19.63
N TYR A 175 18.03 2.73 19.27
CA TYR A 175 17.44 3.96 19.78
C TYR A 175 17.20 3.91 21.30
N TYR A 176 16.61 2.84 21.82
CA TYR A 176 16.32 2.71 23.25
C TYR A 176 17.53 2.30 24.08
N LYS A 177 18.52 1.59 23.51
CA LYS A 177 19.80 1.26 24.15
C LYS A 177 20.68 2.50 24.38
N LYS A 178 20.45 3.56 23.63
CA LYS A 178 21.25 4.78 23.64
C LYS A 178 21.20 5.47 25.01
N SER A 179 21.95 5.01 25.95
CA SER A 179 22.02 5.66 27.27
C SER A 179 23.10 6.74 27.38
N LYS A 180 24.08 6.84 26.46
CA LYS A 180 25.20 7.83 26.52
C LYS A 180 25.98 7.97 25.19
N GLU A 181 25.60 7.40 24.07
CA GLU A 181 26.49 7.36 22.90
C GLU A 181 26.11 8.39 21.82
N LYS A 182 27.06 9.28 21.47
CA LYS A 182 27.04 10.13 20.27
C LYS A 182 27.01 9.31 18.96
N ASN A 183 26.84 7.99 19.02
CA ASN A 183 27.04 7.06 17.91
C ASN A 183 25.74 6.75 17.14
N PHE A 184 24.56 7.13 17.66
CA PHE A 184 23.29 6.79 17.02
C PHE A 184 23.10 7.49 15.67
N VAL A 185 23.59 8.73 15.53
CA VAL A 185 23.58 9.46 14.24
C VAL A 185 24.39 8.71 13.18
N LYS A 186 25.57 8.16 13.54
CA LYS A 186 26.36 7.33 12.61
C LYS A 186 25.62 6.05 12.22
N LYS A 187 24.95 5.40 13.18
CA LYS A 187 24.12 4.23 12.90
C LYS A 187 22.96 4.56 11.98
N CYS A 188 22.33 5.72 12.12
CA CYS A 188 21.30 6.16 11.17
C CYS A 188 21.88 6.35 9.76
N LYS A 189 23.04 6.99 9.60
CA LYS A 189 23.71 7.11 8.28
C LYS A 189 24.03 5.75 7.66
N TYR A 190 24.49 4.80 8.47
CA TYR A 190 24.71 3.42 8.03
C TYR A 190 23.41 2.76 7.51
N TRP A 191 22.28 2.91 8.23
CA TRP A 191 21.00 2.37 7.80
C TRP A 191 20.43 3.09 6.59
N ILE A 192 20.67 4.39 6.41
CA ILE A 192 20.33 5.13 5.18
C ILE A 192 21.04 4.47 3.98
N ALA A 193 22.37 4.32 4.06
CA ALA A 193 23.17 3.68 3.01
C ALA A 193 22.70 2.23 2.75
N TYR A 194 22.46 1.45 3.80
CA TYR A 194 21.93 0.09 3.66
C TYR A 194 20.63 0.03 2.86
N VAL A 195 19.65 0.90 3.18
CA VAL A 195 18.36 0.91 2.49
C VAL A 195 18.51 1.37 1.05
N GLU A 196 19.42 2.31 0.75
CA GLU A 196 19.70 2.76 -0.60
C GLU A 196 20.28 1.65 -1.49
N GLU A 197 21.20 0.85 -0.95
CA GLU A 197 21.90 -0.23 -1.68
C GLU A 197 21.15 -1.57 -1.64
N SER A 198 20.13 -1.71 -0.77
CA SER A 198 19.37 -2.95 -0.61
C SER A 198 18.53 -3.32 -1.83
N PHE A 199 18.08 -4.59 -1.87
CA PHE A 199 17.12 -5.07 -2.88
C PHE A 199 15.69 -4.54 -2.70
N PHE A 200 15.44 -3.68 -1.72
CA PHE A 200 14.11 -3.17 -1.43
C PHE A 200 13.50 -2.44 -2.62
N ASP A 201 12.30 -2.83 -3.00
CA ASP A 201 11.48 -2.05 -3.91
C ASP A 201 11.03 -0.71 -3.28
N ARG A 202 10.47 0.19 -4.07
CA ARG A 202 10.00 1.50 -3.60
C ARG A 202 9.00 1.39 -2.43
N LEU A 203 8.12 0.38 -2.46
CA LEU A 203 7.11 0.17 -1.42
C LEU A 203 7.71 -0.33 -0.11
N SER A 204 8.77 -1.13 -0.17
CA SER A 204 9.55 -1.52 1.00
C SER A 204 10.39 -0.37 1.53
N LYS A 205 11.08 0.37 0.65
CA LYS A 205 11.90 1.54 1.04
C LYS A 205 11.06 2.60 1.75
N VAL A 206 9.89 2.95 1.25
CA VAL A 206 9.04 3.99 1.84
C VAL A 206 8.53 3.63 3.23
N LYS A 207 8.45 2.37 3.58
CA LYS A 207 8.05 1.93 4.94
C LYS A 207 9.12 2.24 5.98
N ILE A 208 10.40 2.26 5.62
CA ILE A 208 11.50 2.36 6.60
C ILE A 208 12.41 3.58 6.42
N TYR A 209 12.74 3.97 5.19
CA TYR A 209 13.66 5.07 4.90
C TYR A 209 13.25 6.40 5.54
N PRO A 210 11.99 6.87 5.43
CA PRO A 210 11.54 8.11 6.08
C PRO A 210 11.70 8.07 7.60
N LYS A 211 11.48 6.91 8.22
CA LYS A 211 11.67 6.72 9.68
C LYS A 211 13.12 6.85 10.09
N ILE A 212 14.05 6.23 9.32
CA ILE A 212 15.49 6.33 9.60
C ILE A 212 15.95 7.78 9.48
N VAL A 213 15.55 8.46 8.39
CA VAL A 213 15.88 9.88 8.17
C VAL A 213 15.29 10.76 9.28
N TRP A 214 14.05 10.51 9.69
CA TRP A 214 13.46 11.22 10.82
C TRP A 214 14.26 11.05 12.12
N TYR A 215 14.71 9.84 12.46
CA TYR A 215 15.58 9.59 13.60
C TYR A 215 16.92 10.33 13.46
N TYR A 216 17.52 10.25 12.27
CA TYR A 216 18.77 10.95 11.96
C TYR A 216 18.66 12.46 12.20
N LEU A 217 17.66 13.10 11.61
CA LEU A 217 17.45 14.55 11.71
C LEU A 217 17.12 14.98 13.14
N ARG A 218 16.29 14.22 13.85
CA ARG A 218 15.93 14.50 15.22
C ARG A 218 17.15 14.51 16.15
N GLU A 219 18.03 13.54 16.01
CA GLU A 219 19.22 13.46 16.84
C GLU A 219 20.30 14.47 16.45
N MET A 220 20.51 14.66 15.15
CA MET A 220 21.48 15.61 14.63
C MET A 220 21.13 17.05 15.02
N LEU A 221 19.86 17.44 14.90
CA LEU A 221 19.40 18.80 15.19
C LEU A 221 19.05 19.04 16.67
N SER A 222 19.16 18.02 17.53
CA SER A 222 18.95 18.14 18.98
C SER A 222 20.22 18.51 19.77
N VAL A 223 21.38 18.38 19.14
CA VAL A 223 22.67 18.70 19.77
C VAL A 223 22.93 20.20 19.60
N ASP A 224 23.27 20.91 20.69
CA ASP A 224 23.65 22.35 20.70
C ASP A 224 24.99 22.64 19.97
N SER A 225 25.46 21.75 19.11
CA SER A 225 26.62 21.97 18.25
C SER A 225 26.25 22.80 17.05
N GLU A 226 26.99 23.87 16.79
CA GLU A 226 26.88 24.61 15.54
C GLU A 226 27.28 23.69 14.36
N LEU A 227 26.26 23.12 13.68
CA LEU A 227 26.46 22.35 12.46
C LEU A 227 27.04 23.27 11.37
N ASP A 228 27.99 22.78 10.60
CA ASP A 228 28.49 23.57 9.46
C ASP A 228 27.51 23.52 8.26
N LEU A 229 27.79 24.34 7.23
CA LEU A 229 26.91 24.43 6.07
C LEU A 229 26.85 23.12 5.28
N LEU A 230 27.95 22.36 5.23
CA LEU A 230 28.02 21.08 4.52
C LEU A 230 27.16 20.01 5.22
N GLU A 231 27.26 19.94 6.55
CA GLU A 231 26.43 19.03 7.36
C GLU A 231 24.93 19.33 7.20
N LEU A 232 24.55 20.61 7.10
CA LEU A 232 23.16 21.01 6.86
C LEU A 232 22.70 20.68 5.43
N GLU A 233 23.56 20.87 4.43
CA GLU A 233 23.23 20.49 3.03
C GLU A 233 23.10 18.97 2.88
N ASP A 234 23.94 18.15 3.53
CA ASP A 234 23.80 16.69 3.59
C ASP A 234 22.48 16.28 4.25
N ALA A 235 22.14 16.91 5.37
CA ALA A 235 20.89 16.65 6.08
C ALA A 235 19.67 17.00 5.23
N LEU A 236 19.72 18.13 4.50
CA LEU A 236 18.69 18.53 3.55
C LEU A 236 18.53 17.49 2.44
N GLN A 237 19.64 16.98 1.90
CA GLN A 237 19.61 15.98 0.84
C GLN A 237 18.89 14.70 1.29
N TYR A 238 19.21 14.13 2.45
CA TYR A 238 18.51 12.95 2.99
C TYR A 238 17.03 13.22 3.24
N CYS A 239 16.71 14.41 3.76
CA CYS A 239 15.33 14.82 3.99
C CYS A 239 14.54 14.90 2.67
N GLU A 240 15.13 15.50 1.65
CA GLU A 240 14.49 15.60 0.32
C GLU A 240 14.29 14.25 -0.34
N GLN A 241 15.28 13.35 -0.28
CA GLN A 241 15.16 11.98 -0.77
C GLN A 241 14.01 11.22 -0.09
N ALA A 242 13.86 11.38 1.24
CA ALA A 242 12.75 10.77 1.98
C ALA A 242 11.39 11.34 1.54
N ILE A 243 11.30 12.66 1.38
CA ILE A 243 10.07 13.34 0.91
C ILE A 243 9.75 12.94 -0.55
N GLU A 244 10.76 12.84 -1.41
CA GLU A 244 10.57 12.37 -2.79
C GLU A 244 10.04 10.93 -2.85
N LEU A 245 10.57 10.03 -2.04
CA LEU A 245 10.10 8.65 -1.95
C LEU A 245 8.63 8.58 -1.47
N LEU A 246 8.27 9.39 -0.47
CA LEU A 246 6.89 9.52 0.03
C LEU A 246 5.95 10.07 -1.05
N ARG A 247 6.37 11.12 -1.75
CA ARG A 247 5.64 11.72 -2.88
C ARG A 247 5.39 10.70 -3.98
N ASP A 248 6.44 10.03 -4.45
CA ASP A 248 6.37 9.11 -5.60
C ASP A 248 5.54 7.85 -5.29
N THR A 249 5.47 7.45 -4.02
CA THR A 249 4.62 6.34 -3.56
C THR A 249 3.27 6.78 -2.99
N LYS A 250 3.03 8.10 -2.92
CA LYS A 250 1.82 8.72 -2.36
C LYS A 250 1.51 8.23 -0.95
N ARG A 251 2.55 8.19 -0.11
CA ARG A 251 2.49 7.86 1.31
C ARG A 251 2.83 9.07 2.17
N ALA A 252 2.38 9.04 3.42
CA ALA A 252 2.57 10.14 4.37
C ALA A 252 3.27 9.71 5.67
N TYR A 253 4.04 8.62 5.63
CA TYR A 253 4.80 8.15 6.81
C TYR A 253 5.86 9.19 7.19
N TYR A 254 5.74 9.78 8.38
CA TYR A 254 6.65 10.84 8.88
C TYR A 254 6.71 12.10 7.99
N LEU A 255 5.78 12.31 7.06
CA LEU A 255 5.87 13.43 6.11
C LEU A 255 5.79 14.79 6.81
N VAL A 256 4.89 14.95 7.78
CA VAL A 256 4.73 16.21 8.53
C VAL A 256 5.99 16.50 9.35
N GLU A 257 6.52 15.47 10.02
CA GLU A 257 7.76 15.56 10.79
C GLU A 257 8.96 15.94 9.91
N LEU A 258 9.08 15.33 8.73
CA LEU A 258 10.17 15.62 7.79
C LEU A 258 10.06 17.04 7.20
N LEU A 259 8.84 17.51 6.88
CA LEU A 259 8.62 18.88 6.42
C LEU A 259 9.01 19.89 7.51
N ALA A 260 8.69 19.64 8.78
CA ALA A 260 9.10 20.49 9.89
C ALA A 260 10.64 20.54 10.05
N TYR A 261 11.33 19.38 9.95
CA TYR A 261 12.79 19.37 9.96
C TYR A 261 13.42 20.03 8.73
N LYS A 262 12.84 19.86 7.55
CA LYS A 262 13.27 20.55 6.33
C LYS A 262 13.22 22.08 6.51
N GLN A 263 12.15 22.60 7.11
CA GLN A 263 12.02 24.04 7.40
C GLN A 263 13.13 24.53 8.35
N LYS A 264 13.41 23.79 9.42
CA LYS A 264 14.49 24.11 10.36
C LYS A 264 15.85 24.14 9.65
N ILE A 265 16.18 23.10 8.89
CA ILE A 265 17.44 23.00 8.14
C ILE A 265 17.56 24.18 7.13
N LEU A 266 16.53 24.45 6.37
CA LEU A 266 16.54 25.54 5.38
C LEU A 266 16.69 26.91 6.04
N THR A 267 16.08 27.13 7.20
CA THR A 267 16.25 28.36 7.98
C THR A 267 17.70 28.53 8.41
N ASP A 268 18.32 27.47 8.98
CA ASP A 268 19.72 27.49 9.42
C ASP A 268 20.69 27.71 8.23
N ILE A 269 20.43 27.07 7.07
CA ILE A 269 21.20 27.28 5.83
C ILE A 269 21.09 28.72 5.34
N ILE A 270 19.89 29.30 5.33
CA ILE A 270 19.66 30.70 4.90
C ILE A 270 20.42 31.66 5.81
N GLU A 271 20.32 31.50 7.13
CA GLU A 271 21.02 32.35 8.10
C GLU A 271 22.54 32.29 7.94
N LYS A 272 23.10 31.08 7.80
CA LYS A 272 24.55 30.88 7.60
C LYS A 272 25.00 31.42 6.23
N SER A 273 24.23 31.19 5.17
CA SER A 273 24.55 31.69 3.83
C SER A 273 24.58 33.22 3.77
N LEU A 274 23.71 33.88 4.52
CA LEU A 274 23.69 35.34 4.66
C LEU A 274 24.93 35.85 5.43
N LYS A 275 25.32 35.16 6.54
CA LYS A 275 26.52 35.50 7.31
C LYS A 275 27.81 35.33 6.49
N ASP A 276 27.88 34.27 5.71
CA ASP A 276 29.05 33.92 4.88
C ASP A 276 29.07 34.62 3.50
N ASN A 277 28.08 35.46 3.21
CA ASN A 277 27.88 36.14 1.92
C ASN A 277 27.80 35.18 0.70
N LYS A 278 27.26 33.94 0.91
CA LYS A 278 27.06 32.91 -0.11
C LYS A 278 25.63 33.01 -0.69
N LEU A 279 25.41 33.94 -1.60
CA LEU A 279 24.06 34.31 -2.07
C LEU A 279 23.53 33.47 -3.24
N GLN A 280 24.34 32.61 -3.86
CA GLN A 280 24.02 31.98 -5.14
C GLN A 280 22.77 31.09 -5.13
N LYS A 281 22.45 30.40 -4.01
CA LYS A 281 21.28 29.52 -3.88
C LYS A 281 20.19 30.07 -2.96
N LEU A 282 20.33 31.31 -2.48
CA LEU A 282 19.49 31.85 -1.42
C LEU A 282 18.01 31.88 -1.80
N GLU A 283 17.69 32.32 -3.00
CA GLU A 283 16.28 32.41 -3.46
C GLU A 283 15.68 31.02 -3.66
N THR A 284 16.46 30.03 -4.07
CA THR A 284 16.02 28.62 -4.15
C THR A 284 15.66 28.10 -2.75
N TYR A 285 16.53 28.31 -1.76
CA TYR A 285 16.26 27.87 -0.39
C TYR A 285 15.03 28.56 0.23
N LYS A 286 14.84 29.85 -0.02
CA LYS A 286 13.62 30.57 0.44
C LYS A 286 12.36 30.00 -0.20
N LYS A 287 12.38 29.69 -1.50
CA LYS A 287 11.27 29.07 -2.19
C LYS A 287 10.94 27.70 -1.63
N LEU A 288 11.96 26.83 -1.44
CA LEU A 288 11.80 25.50 -0.83
C LEU A 288 11.25 25.59 0.61
N LEU A 289 11.68 26.58 1.38
CA LEU A 289 11.17 26.83 2.72
C LEU A 289 9.68 27.17 2.68
N GLN A 290 9.27 28.11 1.81
CA GLN A 290 7.88 28.50 1.66
C GLN A 290 6.99 27.32 1.23
N GLU A 291 7.40 26.56 0.22
CA GLU A 291 6.69 25.36 -0.23
C GLU A 291 6.53 24.33 0.88
N SER A 292 7.56 24.15 1.73
CA SER A 292 7.50 23.23 2.87
C SER A 292 6.54 23.69 3.95
N ILE A 293 6.49 25.00 4.24
CA ILE A 293 5.55 25.59 5.21
C ILE A 293 4.10 25.39 4.73
N GLU A 294 3.84 25.71 3.48
CA GLU A 294 2.51 25.60 2.90
C GLU A 294 2.00 24.16 2.88
N MET A 295 2.86 23.20 2.48
CA MET A 295 2.50 21.77 2.46
C MET A 295 2.28 21.21 3.87
N GLU A 296 3.15 21.54 4.83
CA GLU A 296 2.95 21.12 6.22
C GLU A 296 1.63 21.63 6.77
N GLN A 297 1.33 22.93 6.57
CA GLN A 297 0.09 23.53 7.04
C GLN A 297 -1.14 22.89 6.40
N LEU A 298 -1.09 22.61 5.10
CA LEU A 298 -2.16 21.89 4.39
C LEU A 298 -2.41 20.52 5.03
N LEU A 299 -1.37 19.72 5.22
CA LEU A 299 -1.50 18.38 5.80
C LEU A 299 -2.03 18.42 7.23
N LYS A 300 -1.53 19.34 8.07
CA LYS A 300 -2.03 19.53 9.45
C LYS A 300 -3.51 19.92 9.46
N ASN A 301 -3.94 20.82 8.59
CA ASN A 301 -5.34 21.20 8.48
C ASN A 301 -6.23 20.02 8.05
N LEU A 302 -5.77 19.19 7.10
CA LEU A 302 -6.48 17.99 6.69
C LEU A 302 -6.59 17.00 7.85
N TYR A 303 -5.49 16.68 8.53
CA TYR A 303 -5.50 15.75 9.66
C TYR A 303 -6.41 16.25 10.80
N ALA A 304 -6.37 17.54 11.12
CA ALA A 304 -7.26 18.13 12.13
C ALA A 304 -8.73 18.04 11.72
N THR A 305 -9.05 18.32 10.45
CA THR A 305 -10.43 18.27 9.91
C THR A 305 -11.03 16.88 10.00
N TYR A 306 -10.21 15.84 9.77
CA TYR A 306 -10.64 14.42 9.77
C TYR A 306 -10.30 13.68 11.06
N HIS A 307 -9.91 14.39 12.12
CA HIS A 307 -9.58 13.83 13.44
C HIS A 307 -8.51 12.72 13.39
N VAL A 308 -7.53 12.90 12.51
CA VAL A 308 -6.37 12.02 12.37
C VAL A 308 -5.17 12.66 13.06
N SER A 309 -4.34 11.87 13.73
CA SER A 309 -3.08 12.39 14.32
C SER A 309 -2.18 13.00 13.24
N GLU A 310 -1.59 14.16 13.51
CA GLU A 310 -0.62 14.80 12.60
C GLU A 310 0.65 13.94 12.43
N TYR A 311 1.11 13.33 13.51
CA TYR A 311 2.37 12.59 13.60
C TYR A 311 2.14 11.09 13.59
N MET A 312 3.17 10.35 13.18
CA MET A 312 3.17 8.89 13.29
C MET A 312 3.12 8.46 14.76
N GLN A 313 2.11 7.65 15.11
CA GLN A 313 1.89 7.24 16.51
C GLN A 313 2.52 5.88 16.82
N ASP A 314 2.51 4.96 15.87
CA ASP A 314 2.87 3.55 16.05
C ASP A 314 3.59 2.97 14.81
N CYS A 315 4.00 1.72 14.92
CA CYS A 315 4.67 0.98 13.84
C CYS A 315 3.77 -0.05 13.15
N THR A 316 2.45 -0.04 13.40
CA THR A 316 1.50 -1.04 12.87
C THR A 316 1.51 -1.11 11.34
N TYR A 317 1.69 0.02 10.67
CA TYR A 317 1.78 0.15 9.22
C TYR A 317 2.89 -0.70 8.57
N LEU A 318 3.91 -1.10 9.33
CA LEU A 318 4.98 -1.98 8.86
C LEU A 318 4.53 -3.43 8.70
N TYR A 319 3.53 -3.85 9.48
CA TYR A 319 3.10 -5.24 9.65
C TYR A 319 1.80 -5.57 8.94
N GLY A 320 1.02 -4.57 8.54
CA GLY A 320 -0.23 -4.76 7.80
C GLY A 320 0.01 -5.44 6.47
N GLN A 321 -0.80 -6.45 6.15
CA GLN A 321 -0.84 -7.10 4.84
C GLN A 321 -2.22 -6.94 4.25
N ARG A 322 -2.31 -6.29 3.11
CA ARG A 322 -3.55 -5.82 2.49
C ARG A 322 -4.11 -6.80 1.46
N TRP A 323 -5.41 -6.72 1.23
CA TRP A 323 -6.13 -7.42 0.17
C TRP A 323 -6.02 -8.95 0.26
N VAL A 324 -6.31 -9.51 1.45
CA VAL A 324 -6.14 -10.93 1.78
C VAL A 324 -7.50 -11.63 1.90
N PHE A 325 -7.64 -12.80 1.29
CA PHE A 325 -8.85 -13.62 1.33
C PHE A 325 -8.53 -15.08 1.66
N ALA A 326 -9.44 -15.75 2.37
CA ALA A 326 -9.34 -17.20 2.58
C ALA A 326 -9.75 -17.94 1.29
N ILE A 327 -8.91 -18.85 0.82
CA ILE A 327 -9.19 -19.68 -0.38
C ILE A 327 -10.56 -20.35 -0.29
N GLY A 328 -10.91 -20.94 0.87
CA GLY A 328 -12.20 -21.62 1.04
C GLY A 328 -13.39 -20.70 0.85
N ASP A 329 -13.30 -19.44 1.30
CA ASP A 329 -14.35 -18.43 1.08
C ASP A 329 -14.43 -18.06 -0.40
N VAL A 330 -13.30 -17.84 -1.05
CA VAL A 330 -13.26 -17.49 -2.49
C VAL A 330 -13.86 -18.59 -3.35
N LEU A 331 -13.53 -19.85 -3.08
CA LEU A 331 -14.12 -21.01 -3.79
C LEU A 331 -15.65 -21.01 -3.68
N ARG A 332 -16.18 -20.85 -2.47
CA ARG A 332 -17.63 -20.83 -2.21
C ARG A 332 -18.30 -19.62 -2.84
N ILE A 333 -17.73 -18.43 -2.64
CA ILE A 333 -18.29 -17.17 -3.12
C ILE A 333 -18.32 -17.15 -4.65
N ARG A 334 -17.19 -17.41 -5.31
CA ARG A 334 -17.12 -17.42 -6.78
C ARG A 334 -18.04 -18.47 -7.40
N ARG A 335 -18.12 -19.66 -6.81
CA ARG A 335 -19.06 -20.68 -7.28
C ARG A 335 -20.51 -20.19 -7.24
N ASN A 336 -20.91 -19.57 -6.15
CA ASN A 336 -22.26 -19.01 -6.00
C ASN A 336 -22.51 -17.85 -6.97
N MET A 337 -21.54 -16.92 -7.12
CA MET A 337 -21.61 -15.82 -8.09
C MET A 337 -21.84 -16.30 -9.53
N LEU A 338 -21.23 -17.43 -9.90
CA LEU A 338 -21.36 -18.02 -11.21
C LEU A 338 -22.56 -18.97 -11.34
N GLY A 339 -23.38 -19.12 -10.29
CA GLY A 339 -24.55 -20.01 -10.29
C GLY A 339 -24.19 -21.49 -10.43
N LEU A 340 -22.97 -21.91 -10.09
CA LEU A 340 -22.48 -23.27 -10.26
C LEU A 340 -22.77 -24.16 -9.05
N THR A 341 -23.13 -25.43 -9.30
CA THR A 341 -23.21 -26.44 -8.24
C THR A 341 -21.81 -26.98 -7.88
N GLN A 342 -21.67 -27.60 -6.71
CA GLN A 342 -20.41 -28.22 -6.32
C GLN A 342 -20.00 -29.36 -7.30
N GLU A 343 -20.98 -30.10 -7.84
CA GLU A 343 -20.79 -31.14 -8.85
C GLU A 343 -20.18 -30.56 -10.13
N GLN A 344 -20.74 -29.46 -10.63
CA GLN A 344 -20.25 -28.79 -11.84
C GLN A 344 -18.82 -28.27 -11.69
N VAL A 345 -18.50 -27.74 -10.50
CA VAL A 345 -17.15 -27.24 -10.22
C VAL A 345 -16.13 -28.37 -10.08
N CYS A 346 -16.54 -29.52 -9.52
CA CYS A 346 -15.65 -30.67 -9.30
C CYS A 346 -15.47 -31.59 -10.50
N ASP A 347 -16.33 -31.49 -11.53
CA ASP A 347 -16.37 -32.42 -12.64
C ASP A 347 -15.00 -32.60 -13.31
N GLY A 348 -14.53 -33.86 -13.35
CA GLY A 348 -13.21 -34.22 -13.89
C GLY A 348 -12.00 -33.79 -13.05
N ILE A 349 -12.18 -33.13 -11.87
CA ILE A 349 -11.08 -32.59 -11.06
C ILE A 349 -10.95 -33.31 -9.71
N CYS A 350 -12.04 -33.33 -8.91
CA CYS A 350 -11.99 -33.89 -7.56
C CYS A 350 -13.36 -34.35 -7.08
N SER A 351 -13.45 -34.94 -5.89
CA SER A 351 -14.74 -35.30 -5.28
C SER A 351 -15.46 -34.06 -4.72
N VAL A 352 -16.79 -34.04 -4.81
CA VAL A 352 -17.67 -33.04 -4.18
C VAL A 352 -17.40 -32.91 -2.68
N LYS A 353 -17.08 -34.04 -2.01
CA LYS A 353 -16.73 -34.05 -0.58
C LYS A 353 -15.44 -33.25 -0.32
N SER A 354 -14.45 -33.32 -1.19
CA SER A 354 -13.20 -32.57 -1.08
C SER A 354 -13.45 -31.07 -1.22
N LEU A 355 -14.20 -30.65 -2.24
CA LEU A 355 -14.55 -29.22 -2.41
C LEU A 355 -15.37 -28.69 -1.24
N ARG A 356 -16.40 -29.42 -0.79
CA ARG A 356 -17.25 -29.02 0.35
C ARG A 356 -16.43 -28.81 1.62
N ARG A 357 -15.42 -29.67 1.88
CA ARG A 357 -14.54 -29.52 3.06
C ARG A 357 -13.60 -28.32 2.90
N ALA A 358 -13.12 -28.04 1.69
CA ALA A 358 -12.29 -26.87 1.40
C ALA A 358 -13.10 -25.55 1.56
N GLU A 359 -14.31 -25.49 0.99
CA GLU A 359 -15.23 -24.34 1.16
C GLU A 359 -15.57 -24.06 2.63
N LYS A 360 -15.64 -25.13 3.48
CA LYS A 360 -15.83 -25.04 4.93
C LYS A 360 -14.53 -24.78 5.69
N LYS A 361 -13.40 -24.60 5.03
CA LYS A 361 -12.06 -24.38 5.63
C LYS A 361 -11.62 -25.52 6.56
N GLN A 362 -12.11 -26.74 6.35
CA GLN A 362 -11.78 -27.93 7.15
C GLN A 362 -10.51 -28.64 6.66
N VAL A 363 -10.12 -28.41 5.42
CA VAL A 363 -8.93 -28.99 4.79
C VAL A 363 -8.35 -28.03 3.77
N ASN A 364 -7.04 -28.09 3.61
CA ASN A 364 -6.36 -27.49 2.47
C ASN A 364 -6.42 -28.47 1.30
N MET A 365 -6.82 -28.00 0.12
CA MET A 365 -6.79 -28.81 -1.10
C MET A 365 -5.35 -28.99 -1.57
N GLN A 366 -5.10 -30.10 -2.26
CA GLN A 366 -3.85 -30.27 -3.01
C GLN A 366 -3.78 -29.20 -4.11
N GLN A 367 -2.55 -28.82 -4.47
CA GLN A 367 -2.30 -27.69 -5.36
C GLN A 367 -2.95 -27.86 -6.73
N GLU A 368 -2.70 -28.97 -7.41
CA GLU A 368 -3.19 -29.20 -8.78
C GLU A 368 -4.73 -29.17 -8.89
N PRO A 369 -5.52 -29.90 -8.07
CA PRO A 369 -6.97 -29.75 -8.06
C PRO A 369 -7.44 -28.33 -7.71
N LEU A 370 -6.78 -27.66 -6.77
CA LEU A 370 -7.12 -26.30 -6.39
C LEU A 370 -6.97 -25.30 -7.56
N GLU A 371 -5.85 -25.37 -8.28
CA GLU A 371 -5.59 -24.52 -9.45
C GLU A 371 -6.61 -24.75 -10.55
N GLN A 372 -6.97 -26.01 -10.82
CA GLN A 372 -7.99 -26.34 -11.82
C GLN A 372 -9.38 -25.80 -11.45
N ILE A 373 -9.75 -25.89 -10.16
CA ILE A 373 -11.02 -25.34 -9.66
C ILE A 373 -11.02 -23.83 -9.75
N LEU A 374 -9.98 -23.17 -9.25
CA LEU A 374 -9.88 -21.70 -9.29
C LEU A 374 -9.95 -21.19 -10.74
N ARG A 375 -9.23 -21.82 -11.67
CA ARG A 375 -9.31 -21.49 -13.10
C ARG A 375 -10.73 -21.64 -13.65
N ARG A 376 -11.46 -22.70 -13.25
CA ARG A 376 -12.89 -22.90 -13.61
C ARG A 376 -13.79 -21.78 -13.06
N LEU A 377 -13.43 -21.23 -11.91
CA LEU A 377 -14.10 -20.12 -11.25
C LEU A 377 -13.62 -18.73 -11.73
N GLY A 378 -12.74 -18.65 -12.74
CA GLY A 378 -12.21 -17.41 -13.27
C GLY A 378 -11.29 -16.67 -12.30
N VAL A 379 -10.56 -17.40 -11.46
CA VAL A 379 -9.63 -16.84 -10.47
C VAL A 379 -8.34 -17.65 -10.50
N SER A 380 -7.20 -17.00 -10.39
CA SER A 380 -5.90 -17.67 -10.25
C SER A 380 -5.37 -17.58 -8.81
N LYS A 381 -4.79 -18.69 -8.34
CA LYS A 381 -4.08 -18.72 -7.05
C LYS A 381 -2.67 -18.19 -7.24
N GLU A 382 -2.47 -17.06 -7.83
CA GLU A 382 -1.10 -16.68 -8.06
C GLU A 382 -0.63 -15.49 -7.28
N ILE A 383 0.60 -15.56 -7.16
CA ILE A 383 1.68 -14.85 -6.54
C ILE A 383 1.62 -13.34 -6.81
N GLN A 384 0.42 -12.77 -7.03
CA GLN A 384 0.37 -11.33 -7.26
C GLN A 384 -0.98 -10.75 -6.91
N LYS A 385 -1.00 -9.50 -6.50
CA LYS A 385 -2.22 -8.74 -6.38
C LYS A 385 -2.99 -8.77 -7.70
N THR A 386 -4.10 -9.41 -7.66
CA THR A 386 -5.41 -9.19 -8.25
C THR A 386 -5.54 -8.62 -9.67
N ALA A 387 -4.56 -7.96 -10.27
CA ALA A 387 -4.67 -7.40 -11.61
C ALA A 387 -3.87 -8.16 -12.67
N LEU A 388 -2.76 -8.78 -12.28
CA LEU A 388 -1.88 -9.52 -13.18
C LEU A 388 -1.33 -10.77 -12.52
N VAL A 389 -1.32 -11.86 -13.26
CA VAL A 389 -0.73 -13.13 -12.90
C VAL A 389 0.64 -13.24 -13.55
N THR A 390 1.70 -13.08 -12.76
CA THR A 390 3.07 -13.16 -13.23
C THR A 390 4.02 -13.54 -12.13
N ASN A 391 5.12 -14.17 -12.46
CA ASN A 391 6.25 -14.43 -11.56
C ASN A 391 7.47 -13.55 -11.88
N ASP A 392 7.32 -12.55 -12.76
CA ASP A 392 8.37 -11.60 -13.14
C ASP A 392 8.18 -10.25 -12.43
N LYS A 393 9.13 -9.89 -11.54
CA LYS A 393 9.12 -8.60 -10.85
C LYS A 393 9.08 -7.40 -11.80
N SER A 394 9.69 -7.52 -12.98
CA SER A 394 9.74 -6.43 -13.95
C SER A 394 8.37 -6.05 -14.48
N VAL A 395 7.46 -7.02 -14.56
CA VAL A 395 6.06 -6.80 -15.00
C VAL A 395 5.31 -5.91 -14.01
N LEU A 396 5.56 -6.07 -12.71
CA LEU A 396 4.93 -5.21 -11.69
C LEU A 396 5.41 -3.77 -11.78
N TYR A 397 6.69 -3.60 -12.06
CA TYR A 397 7.24 -2.27 -12.30
C TYR A 397 6.57 -1.62 -13.52
N LEU A 398 6.49 -2.34 -14.65
CA LEU A 398 5.81 -1.87 -15.86
C LEU A 398 4.34 -1.52 -15.60
N LYS A 399 3.61 -2.33 -14.81
CA LYS A 399 2.22 -2.04 -14.41
C LYS A 399 2.12 -0.71 -13.66
N ASN A 400 3.02 -0.47 -12.72
CA ASN A 400 2.99 0.75 -11.92
C ASN A 400 3.29 2.00 -12.77
N GLU A 401 4.32 1.95 -13.62
CA GLU A 401 4.65 3.02 -14.56
C GLU A 401 3.50 3.27 -15.56
N LEU A 402 2.89 2.21 -16.09
CA LEU A 402 1.71 2.30 -16.96
C LEU A 402 0.57 3.07 -16.27
N SER A 403 0.31 2.78 -15.00
CA SER A 403 -0.73 3.47 -14.23
C SER A 403 -0.42 4.96 -14.05
N ILE A 404 0.85 5.33 -13.81
CA ILE A 404 1.28 6.74 -13.70
C ILE A 404 1.04 7.49 -15.00
N TYR A 405 1.47 6.94 -16.15
CA TYR A 405 1.27 7.60 -17.44
C TYR A 405 -0.20 7.69 -17.85
N ARG A 406 -1.00 6.66 -17.55
CA ARG A 406 -2.47 6.72 -17.78
C ARG A 406 -3.11 7.83 -16.97
N ASN A 407 -2.78 7.97 -15.70
CA ASN A 407 -3.31 9.02 -14.82
C ASN A 407 -2.93 10.42 -15.28
N ASN A 408 -1.75 10.59 -15.86
CA ASN A 408 -1.28 11.86 -16.44
C ASN A 408 -1.73 12.08 -17.90
N ARG A 409 -2.54 11.19 -18.47
CA ARG A 409 -3.00 11.25 -19.87
C ARG A 409 -1.86 11.23 -20.90
N GLU A 410 -0.71 10.65 -20.54
CA GLU A 410 0.44 10.46 -21.43
C GLU A 410 0.27 9.15 -22.21
N THR A 411 -0.74 9.10 -23.09
CA THR A 411 -1.19 7.86 -23.76
C THR A 411 -0.11 7.20 -24.62
N ASP A 412 0.73 7.95 -25.34
CA ASP A 412 1.83 7.41 -26.14
C ASP A 412 2.79 6.57 -25.29
N LYS A 413 3.22 7.10 -24.13
CA LYS A 413 4.12 6.39 -23.21
C LYS A 413 3.42 5.17 -22.60
N ALA A 414 2.15 5.32 -22.22
CA ALA A 414 1.34 4.23 -21.70
C ALA A 414 1.22 3.07 -22.70
N ARG A 415 1.03 3.34 -23.99
CA ARG A 415 0.97 2.31 -25.03
C ARG A 415 2.30 1.57 -25.23
N VAL A 416 3.42 2.27 -25.12
CA VAL A 416 4.74 1.63 -25.18
C VAL A 416 4.90 0.62 -24.04
N LEU A 417 4.56 1.03 -22.81
CA LEU A 417 4.64 0.15 -21.63
C LEU A 417 3.67 -1.01 -21.69
N LEU A 418 2.43 -0.77 -22.17
CA LEU A 418 1.43 -1.83 -22.31
C LEU A 418 1.90 -2.92 -23.30
N ARG A 419 2.53 -2.54 -24.40
CA ARG A 419 3.14 -3.50 -25.35
C ARG A 419 4.25 -4.31 -24.69
N GLN A 420 5.19 -3.65 -23.99
CA GLN A 420 6.26 -4.34 -23.26
C GLN A 420 5.72 -5.29 -22.18
N LEU A 421 4.66 -4.90 -21.50
CA LEU A 421 4.00 -5.74 -20.50
C LEU A 421 3.35 -6.96 -21.15
N ARG A 422 2.61 -6.75 -22.24
CA ARG A 422 1.94 -7.81 -23.00
C ARG A 422 2.92 -8.88 -23.50
N ASP A 423 4.12 -8.49 -23.92
CA ASP A 423 5.16 -9.42 -24.39
C ASP A 423 5.75 -10.28 -23.26
N LYS A 424 5.56 -9.88 -22.00
CA LYS A 424 6.14 -10.55 -20.82
C LYS A 424 5.16 -11.42 -20.04
N ILE A 425 3.87 -11.32 -20.31
CA ILE A 425 2.82 -12.05 -19.58
C ILE A 425 2.18 -13.14 -20.45
N CYS A 426 1.67 -14.18 -19.80
CA CYS A 426 0.91 -15.23 -20.48
C CYS A 426 -0.54 -14.77 -20.70
N LEU A 427 -0.93 -14.54 -21.95
CA LEU A 427 -2.28 -14.09 -22.32
C LEU A 427 -3.33 -15.23 -22.34
N GLU A 428 -2.91 -16.49 -22.19
CA GLU A 428 -3.83 -17.63 -22.00
C GLU A 428 -4.49 -17.60 -20.61
N ILE A 429 -3.91 -16.84 -19.67
CA ILE A 429 -4.48 -16.60 -18.34
C ILE A 429 -5.58 -15.55 -18.48
N PRO A 430 -6.84 -15.86 -18.12
CA PRO A 430 -7.97 -14.95 -18.33
C PRO A 430 -7.78 -13.58 -17.69
N GLU A 431 -7.22 -13.52 -16.47
CA GLU A 431 -6.98 -12.27 -15.75
C GLU A 431 -5.98 -11.36 -16.49
N ASN A 432 -4.95 -11.94 -17.09
CA ASN A 432 -3.96 -11.19 -17.87
C ASN A 432 -4.58 -10.61 -19.14
N MET A 433 -5.39 -11.42 -19.86
CA MET A 433 -6.10 -10.94 -21.03
C MET A 433 -7.10 -9.84 -20.65
N GLN A 434 -7.86 -10.03 -19.57
CA GLN A 434 -8.79 -9.04 -19.04
C GLN A 434 -8.10 -7.71 -18.76
N PHE A 435 -6.95 -7.74 -18.06
CA PHE A 435 -6.16 -6.54 -17.75
C PHE A 435 -5.69 -5.81 -19.01
N VAL A 436 -5.17 -6.55 -20.00
CA VAL A 436 -4.70 -5.95 -21.26
C VAL A 436 -5.86 -5.30 -22.00
N MET A 437 -7.00 -5.96 -22.13
CA MET A 437 -8.19 -5.44 -22.81
C MET A 437 -8.73 -4.17 -22.13
N GLU A 438 -8.82 -4.18 -20.80
CA GLU A 438 -9.21 -3.01 -19.99
C GLU A 438 -8.28 -1.83 -20.25
N CYS A 439 -6.96 -2.06 -20.27
CA CYS A 439 -5.98 -1.03 -20.55
C CYS A 439 -6.10 -0.50 -21.99
N GLU A 440 -6.24 -1.37 -22.98
CA GLU A 440 -6.40 -0.99 -24.39
C GLU A 440 -7.66 -0.17 -24.58
N ALA A 441 -8.81 -0.62 -24.05
CA ALA A 441 -10.08 0.09 -24.12
C ALA A 441 -10.00 1.49 -23.50
N SER A 442 -9.35 1.60 -22.32
CA SER A 442 -9.14 2.89 -21.65
C SER A 442 -8.27 3.85 -22.45
N LEU A 443 -7.20 3.37 -23.07
CA LEU A 443 -6.32 4.21 -23.92
C LEU A 443 -7.05 4.64 -25.19
N ASP A 444 -7.78 3.73 -25.87
CA ASP A 444 -8.60 4.06 -27.05
C ASP A 444 -9.62 5.16 -26.73
N TRP A 445 -10.28 5.06 -25.57
CA TRP A 445 -11.23 6.08 -25.10
C TRP A 445 -10.53 7.43 -24.81
N MET A 446 -9.40 7.42 -24.12
CA MET A 446 -8.62 8.64 -23.80
C MET A 446 -8.15 9.37 -25.07
N GLU A 447 -7.89 8.66 -26.14
CA GLU A 447 -7.46 9.19 -27.43
C GLU A 447 -8.63 9.55 -28.35
N GLY A 448 -9.87 9.29 -27.93
CA GLY A 448 -11.06 9.55 -28.73
C GLY A 448 -11.20 8.64 -29.95
N MET A 449 -10.59 7.45 -29.90
CA MET A 449 -10.60 6.47 -31.01
C MET A 449 -11.88 5.63 -31.05
N ILE A 450 -12.61 5.56 -29.94
CA ILE A 450 -13.85 4.79 -29.79
C ILE A 450 -14.96 5.65 -29.18
N THR A 451 -16.21 5.29 -29.47
CA THR A 451 -17.39 5.94 -28.88
C THR A 451 -17.63 5.48 -27.45
N LYS A 452 -18.56 6.16 -26.76
CA LYS A 452 -18.98 5.80 -25.39
C LYS A 452 -19.54 4.38 -25.34
N GLU A 453 -20.38 4.01 -26.33
CA GLU A 453 -21.01 2.71 -26.44
C GLU A 453 -19.98 1.60 -26.73
N GLU A 454 -19.01 1.88 -27.61
CA GLU A 454 -17.91 0.95 -27.90
C GLU A 454 -17.02 0.73 -26.69
N PHE A 455 -16.75 1.80 -25.93
CA PHE A 455 -15.97 1.67 -24.68
C PHE A 455 -16.71 0.80 -23.66
N ALA A 456 -18.02 1.03 -23.43
CA ALA A 456 -18.83 0.21 -22.53
C ALA A 456 -18.84 -1.26 -22.96
N ALA A 457 -18.99 -1.53 -24.27
CA ALA A 457 -18.96 -2.90 -24.80
C ALA A 457 -17.60 -3.59 -24.59
N LYS A 458 -16.48 -2.88 -24.77
CA LYS A 458 -15.14 -3.41 -24.51
C LYS A 458 -14.88 -3.71 -23.03
N GLU A 459 -15.34 -2.85 -22.11
CA GLU A 459 -15.24 -3.10 -20.66
C GLU A 459 -16.09 -4.31 -20.24
N GLU A 460 -17.29 -4.47 -20.83
CA GLU A 460 -18.11 -5.66 -20.62
C GLU A 460 -17.44 -6.92 -21.18
N GLU A 461 -16.85 -6.86 -22.38
CA GLU A 461 -16.11 -7.98 -22.97
C GLU A 461 -14.93 -8.36 -22.08
N ALA A 462 -14.15 -7.38 -21.58
CA ALA A 462 -13.06 -7.62 -20.64
C ALA A 462 -13.56 -8.29 -19.36
N LEU A 463 -14.68 -7.84 -18.78
CA LEU A 463 -15.26 -8.42 -17.58
C LEU A 463 -15.65 -9.89 -17.78
N ARG A 464 -16.15 -10.26 -18.95
CA ARG A 464 -16.60 -11.62 -19.30
C ARG A 464 -15.47 -12.67 -19.38
N TYR A 465 -14.23 -12.26 -19.43
CA TYR A 465 -13.10 -13.21 -19.35
C TYR A 465 -13.07 -13.99 -18.04
N THR A 466 -13.44 -13.37 -16.94
CA THR A 466 -13.41 -13.97 -15.60
C THR A 466 -14.81 -14.15 -14.99
N LEU A 467 -15.75 -13.24 -15.29
CA LEU A 467 -17.14 -13.27 -14.81
C LEU A 467 -18.11 -13.56 -15.98
N LYS A 468 -18.39 -14.85 -16.21
CA LYS A 468 -19.18 -15.30 -17.36
C LYS A 468 -20.70 -15.25 -17.17
N ALA A 469 -21.19 -14.87 -16.00
CA ALA A 469 -22.62 -14.84 -15.67
C ALA A 469 -23.00 -13.48 -15.06
N ASP A 470 -24.24 -13.04 -15.26
CA ASP A 470 -24.78 -11.80 -14.65
C ASP A 470 -25.26 -12.01 -13.22
N SER A 471 -25.42 -13.26 -12.79
CA SER A 471 -25.89 -13.64 -11.46
C SER A 471 -25.05 -13.10 -10.29
N PHE A 472 -23.87 -12.58 -10.56
CA PHE A 472 -23.02 -12.02 -9.50
C PHE A 472 -23.56 -10.70 -8.93
N TYR A 473 -24.36 -9.94 -9.68
CA TYR A 473 -24.99 -8.72 -9.16
C TYR A 473 -26.02 -9.01 -8.04
N ASP A 474 -26.65 -10.18 -8.08
CA ASP A 474 -27.64 -10.62 -7.10
C ASP A 474 -27.05 -11.49 -5.99
N ALA A 475 -25.74 -11.73 -5.99
CA ALA A 475 -25.11 -12.60 -5.02
C ALA A 475 -25.00 -11.93 -3.64
N GLU A 476 -25.40 -12.64 -2.59
CA GLU A 476 -25.30 -12.18 -1.20
C GLU A 476 -23.87 -11.88 -0.74
N GLU A 477 -22.91 -12.67 -1.23
CA GLU A 477 -21.48 -12.46 -0.99
C GLU A 477 -20.75 -12.39 -2.33
N VAL A 478 -19.81 -11.45 -2.41
CA VAL A 478 -19.08 -11.16 -3.64
C VAL A 478 -17.57 -11.19 -3.39
N TYR A 479 -16.83 -11.75 -4.34
CA TYR A 479 -15.38 -11.62 -4.44
C TYR A 479 -15.02 -11.12 -5.85
N LEU A 480 -14.36 -9.98 -5.94
CA LEU A 480 -13.93 -9.35 -7.18
C LEU A 480 -12.44 -9.06 -7.17
N THR A 481 -11.81 -9.19 -8.33
CA THR A 481 -10.42 -8.75 -8.54
C THR A 481 -10.36 -7.24 -8.79
N GLU A 482 -9.16 -6.65 -8.73
CA GLU A 482 -8.96 -5.22 -9.07
C GLU A 482 -9.46 -4.88 -10.47
N THR A 483 -9.16 -5.75 -11.45
CA THR A 483 -9.53 -5.51 -12.85
C THR A 483 -11.05 -5.64 -13.05
N GLU A 484 -11.69 -6.63 -12.42
CA GLU A 484 -13.14 -6.75 -12.45
C GLU A 484 -13.84 -5.51 -11.89
N MET A 485 -13.36 -4.99 -10.74
CA MET A 485 -13.88 -3.74 -10.18
C MET A 485 -13.64 -2.54 -11.09
N SER A 486 -12.45 -2.47 -11.72
CA SER A 486 -12.17 -1.41 -12.70
C SER A 486 -13.14 -1.44 -13.87
N CYS A 487 -13.39 -2.60 -14.45
CA CYS A 487 -14.37 -2.76 -15.54
C CYS A 487 -15.78 -2.34 -15.10
N ILE A 488 -16.23 -2.77 -13.90
CA ILE A 488 -17.54 -2.40 -13.37
C ILE A 488 -17.65 -0.89 -13.16
N CYS A 489 -16.64 -0.25 -12.54
CA CYS A 489 -16.62 1.19 -12.32
C CYS A 489 -16.67 1.98 -13.64
N LYS A 490 -15.91 1.57 -14.65
CA LYS A 490 -15.89 2.24 -15.95
C LYS A 490 -17.21 2.05 -16.71
N LYS A 491 -17.74 0.83 -16.73
CA LYS A 491 -19.05 0.56 -17.30
C LYS A 491 -20.13 1.41 -16.63
N MET A 492 -20.14 1.52 -15.31
CA MET A 492 -21.07 2.33 -14.53
C MET A 492 -21.14 3.79 -15.01
N GLN A 493 -20.01 4.37 -15.42
CA GLN A 493 -19.98 5.75 -15.95
C GLN A 493 -20.74 5.92 -17.27
N LEU A 494 -20.94 4.83 -18.02
CA LEU A 494 -21.38 4.83 -19.41
C LEU A 494 -22.82 4.40 -19.61
N VAL A 495 -23.40 3.69 -18.65
CA VAL A 495 -24.76 3.13 -18.71
C VAL A 495 -25.84 4.16 -18.34
N ASP A 496 -27.12 3.80 -18.54
CA ASP A 496 -28.25 4.66 -18.17
C ASP A 496 -28.40 4.80 -16.63
N THR A 497 -29.29 5.69 -16.22
CA THR A 497 -29.47 6.05 -14.80
C THR A 497 -29.92 4.88 -13.93
N ILE A 498 -30.69 3.93 -14.45
CA ILE A 498 -31.20 2.79 -13.68
C ILE A 498 -30.06 1.80 -13.43
N GLU A 499 -29.38 1.36 -14.48
CA GLU A 499 -28.26 0.43 -14.40
C GLU A 499 -27.10 1.03 -13.59
N LYS A 500 -26.91 2.36 -13.68
CA LYS A 500 -25.93 3.10 -12.86
C LYS A 500 -26.26 3.01 -11.37
N ARG A 501 -27.53 3.22 -10.97
CA ARG A 501 -27.95 3.10 -9.56
C ARG A 501 -27.77 1.68 -9.02
N GLU A 502 -28.06 0.66 -9.82
CA GLU A 502 -27.83 -0.74 -9.46
C GLU A 502 -26.36 -1.03 -9.24
N SER A 503 -25.48 -0.56 -10.13
CA SER A 503 -24.01 -0.68 -10.00
C SER A 503 -23.48 0.03 -8.77
N ILE A 504 -23.96 1.24 -8.47
CA ILE A 504 -23.60 1.99 -7.25
C ILE A 504 -24.02 1.21 -6.00
N ALA A 505 -25.27 0.73 -5.94
CA ALA A 505 -25.78 -0.02 -4.80
C ALA A 505 -24.96 -1.30 -4.56
N PHE A 506 -24.62 -2.02 -5.63
CA PHE A 506 -23.78 -3.20 -5.59
C PHE A 506 -22.37 -2.90 -5.02
N LEU A 507 -21.72 -1.87 -5.54
CA LEU A 507 -20.37 -1.49 -5.08
C LEU A 507 -20.36 -1.00 -3.60
N LEU A 508 -21.39 -0.27 -3.18
CA LEU A 508 -21.53 0.13 -1.78
C LEU A 508 -21.74 -1.09 -0.87
N HIS A 509 -22.62 -2.01 -1.28
CA HIS A 509 -22.88 -3.25 -0.54
C HIS A 509 -21.62 -4.13 -0.40
N PHE A 510 -20.79 -4.19 -1.45
CA PHE A 510 -19.52 -4.93 -1.40
C PHE A 510 -18.63 -4.49 -0.24
N PHE A 511 -18.54 -3.17 0.03
CA PHE A 511 -17.67 -2.65 1.10
C PHE A 511 -18.30 -2.67 2.50
N GLU A 512 -19.62 -2.81 2.64
CA GLU A 512 -20.29 -2.88 3.95
C GLU A 512 -19.76 -4.01 4.84
N LYS A 513 -19.42 -5.16 4.25
CA LYS A 513 -18.84 -6.30 4.97
C LYS A 513 -17.51 -5.94 5.62
N PHE A 514 -16.61 -5.33 4.86
CA PHE A 514 -15.29 -4.94 5.36
C PHE A 514 -15.39 -3.86 6.42
N GLU A 515 -16.35 -2.96 6.31
CA GLU A 515 -16.63 -1.95 7.32
C GLU A 515 -17.14 -2.58 8.63
N LYS A 516 -18.11 -3.48 8.55
CA LYS A 516 -18.68 -4.20 9.72
C LYS A 516 -17.63 -5.04 10.45
N GLU A 517 -16.67 -5.60 9.74
CA GLU A 517 -15.58 -6.41 10.29
C GLU A 517 -14.34 -5.59 10.70
N ASN A 518 -14.35 -4.26 10.55
CA ASN A 518 -13.20 -3.34 10.74
C ASN A 518 -11.99 -3.66 9.85
N LEU A 519 -12.25 -4.17 8.66
CA LEU A 519 -11.22 -4.57 7.70
C LEU A 519 -10.97 -3.53 6.60
N LEU A 520 -11.63 -2.38 6.64
CA LEU A 520 -11.59 -1.40 5.55
C LEU A 520 -10.17 -0.90 5.26
N SER A 521 -9.34 -0.72 6.30
CA SER A 521 -7.93 -0.34 6.16
C SER A 521 -7.11 -1.34 5.35
N GLU A 522 -7.45 -2.63 5.43
CA GLU A 522 -6.78 -3.70 4.67
C GLU A 522 -7.15 -3.68 3.18
N TYR A 523 -8.30 -3.11 2.84
CA TYR A 523 -8.81 -2.99 1.47
C TYR A 523 -8.81 -1.55 0.95
N ILE A 524 -8.12 -0.65 1.63
CA ILE A 524 -8.18 0.81 1.42
C ILE A 524 -7.86 1.22 -0.03
N ALA A 525 -6.92 0.57 -0.72
CA ALA A 525 -6.55 0.93 -2.08
C ALA A 525 -7.70 0.74 -3.08
N MET A 526 -8.48 -0.33 -2.90
CA MET A 526 -9.65 -0.59 -3.75
C MET A 526 -10.83 0.26 -3.30
N TYR A 527 -11.00 0.44 -2.00
CA TYR A 527 -12.04 1.29 -1.44
C TYR A 527 -11.93 2.73 -1.96
N GLU A 528 -10.73 3.34 -1.89
CA GLU A 528 -10.53 4.70 -2.40
C GLU A 528 -10.81 4.81 -3.90
N PHE A 529 -10.38 3.83 -4.69
CA PHE A 529 -10.60 3.81 -6.13
C PHE A 529 -12.10 3.69 -6.48
N VAL A 530 -12.79 2.72 -5.90
CA VAL A 530 -14.21 2.49 -6.19
C VAL A 530 -15.06 3.65 -5.69
N MET A 531 -14.81 4.14 -4.48
CA MET A 531 -15.60 5.24 -3.91
C MET A 531 -15.44 6.53 -4.70
N ALA A 532 -14.25 6.88 -5.18
CA ALA A 532 -14.07 8.05 -6.04
C ALA A 532 -14.89 7.95 -7.34
N ASN A 533 -15.02 6.77 -7.94
CA ASN A 533 -15.89 6.57 -9.10
C ASN A 533 -17.37 6.65 -8.71
N VAL A 534 -17.77 6.08 -7.59
CA VAL A 534 -19.15 6.11 -7.09
C VAL A 534 -19.58 7.54 -6.77
N THR A 535 -18.77 8.32 -6.06
CA THR A 535 -19.10 9.70 -5.66
C THR A 535 -19.16 10.64 -6.87
N ASN A 536 -18.28 10.45 -7.85
CA ASN A 536 -18.34 11.18 -9.11
C ASN A 536 -19.68 10.93 -9.84
N GLU A 537 -20.15 9.67 -9.91
CA GLU A 537 -21.42 9.34 -10.54
C GLU A 537 -22.63 9.83 -9.73
N LEU A 538 -22.61 9.77 -8.41
CA LEU A 538 -23.63 10.36 -7.55
C LEU A 538 -23.74 11.87 -7.79
N SER A 539 -22.62 12.57 -7.89
CA SER A 539 -22.57 14.00 -8.19
C SER A 539 -23.14 14.30 -9.58
N SER A 540 -22.80 13.49 -10.60
CA SER A 540 -23.35 13.62 -11.95
C SER A 540 -24.87 13.43 -12.02
N MET A 541 -25.44 12.69 -11.08
CA MET A 541 -26.88 12.44 -10.93
C MET A 541 -27.58 13.47 -10.03
N GLY A 542 -26.88 14.46 -9.50
CA GLY A 542 -27.42 15.49 -8.61
C GLY A 542 -27.54 15.08 -7.14
N GLU A 543 -27.01 13.91 -6.75
CA GLU A 543 -27.03 13.38 -5.36
C GLU A 543 -25.87 13.98 -4.53
N TYR A 544 -25.69 15.29 -4.61
CA TYR A 544 -24.52 16.01 -4.09
C TYR A 544 -24.26 15.78 -2.60
N GLN A 545 -25.30 15.78 -1.75
CA GLN A 545 -25.12 15.59 -0.31
C GLN A 545 -24.58 14.21 0.04
N LEU A 546 -25.06 13.19 -0.65
CA LEU A 546 -24.58 11.81 -0.46
C LEU A 546 -23.14 11.66 -0.96
N ALA A 547 -22.81 12.23 -2.12
CA ALA A 547 -21.45 12.24 -2.66
C ALA A 547 -20.48 12.90 -1.69
N ILE A 548 -20.77 14.13 -1.22
CA ILE A 548 -19.94 14.86 -0.24
C ILE A 548 -19.76 14.05 1.06
N ALA A 549 -20.81 13.40 1.56
CA ALA A 549 -20.72 12.61 2.79
C ALA A 549 -19.80 11.39 2.63
N LEU A 550 -19.90 10.70 1.49
CA LEU A 550 -19.04 9.57 1.16
C LEU A 550 -17.58 10.01 0.93
N ASP A 551 -17.33 11.08 0.17
CA ASP A 551 -15.98 11.61 -0.05
C ASP A 551 -15.30 11.98 1.26
N LYS A 552 -15.99 12.64 2.17
CA LYS A 552 -15.47 12.96 3.51
C LYS A 552 -15.14 11.69 4.32
N LYS A 553 -15.97 10.65 4.22
CA LYS A 553 -15.71 9.37 4.87
C LYS A 553 -14.45 8.73 4.29
N VAL A 554 -14.33 8.68 2.95
CA VAL A 554 -13.15 8.13 2.26
C VAL A 554 -11.89 8.91 2.63
N LEU A 555 -11.93 10.25 2.64
CA LEU A 555 -10.80 11.09 3.08
C LEU A 555 -10.34 10.74 4.49
N GLY A 556 -11.26 10.58 5.43
CA GLY A 556 -10.92 10.15 6.79
C GLY A 556 -10.19 8.81 6.82
N GLU A 557 -10.64 7.81 6.04
CA GLU A 557 -10.00 6.49 5.99
C GLU A 557 -8.63 6.52 5.31
N VAL A 558 -8.49 7.20 4.16
CA VAL A 558 -7.19 7.25 3.44
C VAL A 558 -6.14 8.02 4.24
N LEU A 559 -6.51 9.12 4.90
CA LEU A 559 -5.61 9.88 5.76
C LEU A 559 -5.17 9.07 6.98
N ARG A 560 -6.08 8.30 7.60
CA ARG A 560 -5.78 7.37 8.71
C ARG A 560 -4.78 6.29 8.28
N CYS A 561 -4.92 5.78 7.06
CA CYS A 561 -3.98 4.83 6.45
C CYS A 561 -2.70 5.47 5.90
N ARG A 562 -2.45 6.77 6.14
CA ARG A 562 -1.28 7.51 5.61
C ARG A 562 -1.13 7.39 4.09
N ARG A 563 -2.26 7.44 3.38
CA ARG A 563 -2.32 7.44 1.91
C ARG A 563 -2.74 8.82 1.41
N LEU A 564 -2.15 9.24 0.30
CA LEU A 564 -2.44 10.55 -0.32
C LEU A 564 -2.77 10.41 -1.82
N HIS A 565 -3.11 9.20 -2.25
CA HIS A 565 -3.23 8.86 -3.68
C HIS A 565 -4.31 9.66 -4.41
N ILE A 566 -5.47 9.86 -3.78
CA ILE A 566 -6.64 10.53 -4.40
C ILE A 566 -7.15 11.72 -3.57
N VAL A 567 -6.36 12.19 -2.62
CA VAL A 567 -6.81 13.26 -1.71
C VAL A 567 -7.20 14.54 -2.47
N ASN A 568 -6.40 14.93 -3.46
CA ASN A 568 -6.71 16.07 -4.33
C ASN A 568 -8.01 15.89 -5.13
N VAL A 569 -8.27 14.66 -5.62
CA VAL A 569 -9.49 14.34 -6.37
C VAL A 569 -10.71 14.43 -5.47
N LEU A 570 -10.70 13.79 -4.30
CA LEU A 570 -11.81 13.83 -3.35
C LEU A 570 -12.09 15.25 -2.83
N LEU A 571 -11.06 16.05 -2.60
CA LEU A 571 -11.23 17.46 -2.22
C LEU A 571 -11.87 18.28 -3.35
N TYR A 572 -11.49 18.01 -4.59
CA TYR A 572 -12.09 18.63 -5.76
C TYR A 572 -13.56 18.22 -5.94
N ASP A 573 -13.87 16.94 -5.78
CA ASP A 573 -15.24 16.41 -5.91
C ASP A 573 -16.17 16.99 -4.85
N ILE A 574 -15.70 17.13 -3.60
CA ILE A 574 -16.42 17.83 -2.53
C ILE A 574 -16.65 19.29 -2.91
N TRP A 575 -15.61 19.97 -3.39
CA TRP A 575 -15.69 21.37 -3.81
C TRP A 575 -16.69 21.54 -4.96
N TRP A 576 -16.61 20.71 -5.97
CA TRP A 576 -17.48 20.77 -7.15
C TRP A 576 -18.94 20.52 -6.77
N SER A 577 -19.21 19.47 -6.00
CA SER A 577 -20.57 19.12 -5.54
C SER A 577 -21.18 20.21 -4.64
N ASP A 578 -20.41 20.82 -3.74
CA ASP A 578 -20.86 21.92 -2.91
C ASP A 578 -21.19 23.16 -3.75
N ARG A 579 -20.40 23.44 -4.78
CA ARG A 579 -20.66 24.54 -5.74
C ARG A 579 -21.95 24.32 -6.51
N GLU A 580 -22.10 23.18 -7.14
CA GLU A 580 -23.28 22.87 -7.95
C GLU A 580 -24.58 22.88 -7.12
N GLN A 581 -24.53 22.31 -5.92
CA GLN A 581 -25.67 22.33 -5.01
C GLN A 581 -26.10 23.78 -4.67
N LYS A 582 -25.13 24.68 -4.41
CA LYS A 582 -25.42 26.10 -4.10
C LYS A 582 -25.94 26.87 -5.30
N ILE A 583 -25.43 26.59 -6.50
CA ILE A 583 -25.91 27.19 -7.75
C ILE A 583 -27.39 26.83 -7.95
N ILE A 584 -27.74 25.54 -7.84
CA ILE A 584 -29.11 25.06 -8.02
C ILE A 584 -30.06 25.62 -6.95
N ALA A 585 -29.57 25.79 -5.70
CA ALA A 585 -30.34 26.35 -4.59
C ALA A 585 -30.38 27.88 -4.60
N GLU A 586 -29.82 28.57 -5.61
CA GLU A 586 -29.67 30.02 -5.70
C GLU A 586 -29.03 30.66 -4.45
N GLN A 587 -28.16 29.89 -3.77
CA GLN A 587 -27.48 30.35 -2.56
C GLN A 587 -26.24 31.20 -2.89
N LYS A 588 -25.90 32.13 -2.01
CA LYS A 588 -24.69 32.93 -2.15
C LYS A 588 -23.44 32.09 -2.00
N ILE A 589 -22.60 32.13 -3.02
CA ILE A 589 -21.32 31.43 -3.05
C ILE A 589 -20.25 32.29 -2.36
N GLU A 590 -19.56 31.76 -1.36
CA GLU A 590 -18.40 32.39 -0.73
C GLU A 590 -17.15 32.17 -1.59
N ILE A 591 -16.88 33.04 -2.54
CA ILE A 591 -15.78 32.92 -3.52
C ILE A 591 -14.44 32.69 -2.83
N LYS A 592 -14.16 33.41 -1.71
CA LYS A 592 -12.90 33.24 -0.98
C LYS A 592 -12.67 31.79 -0.48
N LYS A 593 -13.71 31.15 0.06
CA LYS A 593 -13.63 29.77 0.54
C LYS A 593 -13.48 28.78 -0.62
N MET A 594 -14.18 29.04 -1.72
CA MET A 594 -14.08 28.20 -2.91
C MET A 594 -12.69 28.24 -3.54
N THR A 595 -12.09 29.43 -3.67
CA THR A 595 -10.74 29.57 -4.22
C THR A 595 -9.69 28.92 -3.31
N GLU A 596 -9.89 28.93 -1.99
CA GLU A 596 -8.99 28.27 -1.04
C GLU A 596 -8.97 26.74 -1.22
N ASN A 597 -10.12 26.10 -1.38
CA ASN A 597 -10.20 24.67 -1.62
C ASN A 597 -9.50 24.26 -2.93
N LEU A 598 -9.69 25.02 -4.01
CA LEU A 598 -8.99 24.75 -5.28
C LEU A 598 -7.47 24.92 -5.15
N LYS A 599 -7.01 25.93 -4.40
CA LYS A 599 -5.56 26.09 -4.13
C LYS A 599 -4.98 24.87 -3.42
N GLN A 600 -5.72 24.26 -2.49
CA GLN A 600 -5.29 23.02 -1.84
C GLN A 600 -5.16 21.87 -2.85
N CYS A 601 -6.13 21.72 -3.76
CA CYS A 601 -6.05 20.72 -4.83
C CYS A 601 -4.85 20.96 -5.76
N ILE A 602 -4.61 22.21 -6.16
CA ILE A 602 -3.45 22.61 -6.99
C ILE A 602 -2.14 22.28 -6.27
N MET A 603 -2.01 22.66 -5.00
CA MET A 603 -0.79 22.41 -4.21
C MET A 603 -0.50 20.91 -4.08
N LEU A 604 -1.51 20.09 -3.80
CA LEU A 604 -1.35 18.62 -3.74
C LEU A 604 -0.93 18.06 -5.10
N SER A 605 -1.59 18.47 -6.19
CA SER A 605 -1.27 17.98 -7.53
C SER A 605 0.12 18.42 -7.97
N HIS A 606 0.54 19.65 -7.64
CA HIS A 606 1.91 20.11 -7.85
C HIS A 606 2.93 19.29 -7.08
N PHE A 607 2.70 19.07 -5.78
CA PHE A 607 3.57 18.26 -4.94
C PHE A 607 3.70 16.82 -5.49
N PHE A 608 2.60 16.19 -5.94
CA PHE A 608 2.60 14.84 -6.49
C PHE A 608 3.00 14.76 -7.97
N LYS A 609 3.35 15.88 -8.62
CA LYS A 609 3.68 15.96 -10.06
C LYS A 609 2.55 15.42 -10.96
N GLU A 610 1.30 15.66 -10.58
CA GLU A 610 0.10 15.27 -11.33
C GLU A 610 -0.30 16.41 -12.29
N THR A 611 0.45 16.56 -13.35
CA THR A 611 0.36 17.70 -14.29
C THR A 611 -1.01 17.85 -14.94
N TYR A 612 -1.72 16.74 -15.18
CA TYR A 612 -3.08 16.79 -15.74
C TYR A 612 -4.06 17.41 -14.75
N TYR A 613 -4.10 16.91 -13.52
CA TYR A 613 -5.01 17.45 -12.49
C TYR A 613 -4.66 18.87 -12.09
N GLU A 614 -3.37 19.20 -11.96
CA GLU A 614 -2.91 20.55 -11.68
C GLU A 614 -3.45 21.54 -12.72
N LYS A 615 -3.37 21.19 -14.01
CA LYS A 615 -3.91 22.02 -15.10
C LYS A 615 -5.43 22.18 -14.98
N VAL A 616 -6.16 21.10 -14.76
CA VAL A 616 -7.64 21.14 -14.61
C VAL A 616 -8.03 22.09 -13.47
N TYR A 617 -7.38 21.98 -12.32
CA TYR A 617 -7.72 22.82 -11.16
C TYR A 617 -7.31 24.27 -11.34
N LEU A 618 -6.23 24.55 -12.08
CA LEU A 618 -5.84 25.93 -12.46
C LEU A 618 -6.88 26.56 -13.40
N ASP A 619 -7.35 25.82 -14.40
CA ASP A 619 -8.38 26.30 -15.33
C ASP A 619 -9.70 26.62 -14.59
N GLU A 620 -10.12 25.77 -13.64
CA GLU A 620 -11.29 26.01 -12.78
C GLU A 620 -11.11 27.24 -11.87
N LEU A 621 -9.91 27.43 -11.32
CA LEU A 621 -9.59 28.61 -10.49
C LEU A 621 -9.69 29.91 -11.32
N HIS A 622 -9.19 29.91 -12.54
CA HIS A 622 -9.28 31.06 -13.44
C HIS A 622 -10.73 31.37 -13.80
N GLN A 623 -11.54 30.37 -14.13
CA GLN A 623 -12.97 30.57 -14.43
C GLN A 623 -13.73 31.10 -13.22
N SER A 624 -13.46 30.56 -12.02
CA SER A 624 -14.12 31.00 -10.77
C SER A 624 -13.78 32.44 -10.39
N THR A 625 -12.59 32.92 -10.75
CA THR A 625 -12.16 34.33 -10.49
C THR A 625 -12.65 35.32 -11.53
N THR A 626 -12.95 34.89 -12.75
CA THR A 626 -13.50 35.74 -13.82
C THR A 626 -15.02 35.96 -13.70
N LEU A 627 -15.73 35.09 -12.97
CA LEU A 627 -17.17 35.23 -12.67
C LEU A 627 -17.46 36.14 -11.48
N SER A 628 -16.43 36.70 -10.85
CA SER A 628 -16.50 37.66 -9.73
C SER A 628 -16.38 39.08 -10.23
#